data_c8b68e6bca0a81bd6669593501af98df
#
_entry.id   c8b68e6bca0a81bd6669593501af98df
#
_cell.length_a   1.000
_cell.length_b   1.000
_cell.length_c   1.000
_cell.angle_alpha   90.00
_cell.angle_beta   90.00
_cell.angle_gamma   90.00
#
_symmetry.space_group_name_H-M   'P 1'
#
loop_
_entity.id
_entity.type
_entity.pdbx_description
1 polymer ?
#
loop_
_entity_poly.entity_id
_entity_poly.type
_entity_poly.pdbx_seq_one_letter_code
_entity_poly.pdbx_strand_id
1 'polypeptide(L)'
;MTNSRREFSTCGPGDLLLANRILFKYGVVDGFGHVSLRCQDNPEQFWLARNCAPPLVGIDDIIRHDLDGETVEDVDHRLYLERFIHAAAFQRREDICAVVHSHSCSMVAFSVSKVQKLVPVWHMAGFLGRNVKIFDTEDKFGSETDLLITDMEKASALADCLVDSDVALMRGHGATIYGRTLPEAVYRAIYAELNAQILLNSAALGTFKALSVGECKATVERISPQIGRAWDLWVREVERD
;
A
#
# COMPACT_ATOMS: atom_id res chain seq x y z
N MET A 1 -2.90 29.25 21.24
CA MET A 1 -2.99 27.78 21.18
C MET A 1 -2.45 27.37 19.83
N THR A 2 -1.18 27.06 19.77
CA THR A 2 -0.45 26.73 18.53
C THR A 2 -0.79 25.29 18.17
N ASN A 3 -1.57 25.12 17.12
CA ASN A 3 -1.91 23.85 16.51
C ASN A 3 -0.64 23.36 15.80
N SER A 4 0.19 22.52 16.48
CA SER A 4 1.34 21.89 15.85
C SER A 4 0.79 20.88 14.85
N ARG A 5 0.69 21.27 13.57
CA ARG A 5 0.66 20.32 12.46
C ARG A 5 1.95 19.51 12.58
N ARG A 6 1.86 18.26 13.04
CA ARG A 6 2.95 17.31 12.83
C ARG A 6 3.19 17.31 11.32
N GLU A 7 4.32 17.81 10.90
CA GLU A 7 4.78 17.64 9.52
C GLU A 7 4.96 16.13 9.34
N PHE A 8 4.14 15.50 8.51
CA PHE A 8 4.17 14.06 8.22
C PHE A 8 5.48 13.60 7.55
N SER A 9 6.43 14.51 7.39
CA SER A 9 7.79 14.25 6.89
C SER A 9 8.72 13.60 7.92
N THR A 10 8.28 13.34 9.15
CA THR A 10 9.16 12.87 10.25
C THR A 10 8.85 11.45 10.72
N CYS A 11 8.16 10.62 9.92
CA CYS A 11 7.91 9.22 10.28
C CYS A 11 9.21 8.40 10.32
N GLY A 12 9.33 7.52 11.30
CA GLY A 12 10.46 6.64 11.52
C GLY A 12 10.06 5.18 11.74
N PRO A 13 11.00 4.32 12.16
CA PRO A 13 10.73 2.89 12.38
C PRO A 13 9.59 2.63 13.38
N GLY A 14 9.44 3.47 14.40
CA GLY A 14 8.32 3.37 15.36
C GLY A 14 6.95 3.60 14.71
N ASP A 15 6.84 4.54 13.77
CA ASP A 15 5.59 4.76 13.03
C ASP A 15 5.29 3.60 12.08
N LEU A 16 6.34 2.97 11.50
CA LEU A 16 6.19 1.78 10.67
C LEU A 16 5.62 0.61 11.47
N LEU A 17 6.02 0.46 12.74
CA LEU A 17 5.44 -0.50 13.67
C LEU A 17 3.94 -0.26 13.86
N LEU A 18 3.54 1.00 14.09
CA LEU A 18 2.13 1.38 14.22
C LEU A 18 1.35 1.10 12.92
N ALA A 19 1.95 1.40 11.76
CA ALA A 19 1.34 1.14 10.45
C ALA A 19 1.01 -0.36 10.25
N ASN A 20 1.92 -1.27 10.62
CA ASN A 20 1.68 -2.72 10.56
C ASN A 20 0.45 -3.11 11.39
N ARG A 21 0.35 -2.62 12.63
CA ARG A 21 -0.78 -2.91 13.54
C ARG A 21 -2.09 -2.30 13.04
N ILE A 22 -2.05 -1.07 12.52
CA ILE A 22 -3.22 -0.39 11.93
C ILE A 22 -3.73 -1.18 10.72
N LEU A 23 -2.86 -1.53 9.78
CA LEU A 23 -3.24 -2.28 8.58
C LEU A 23 -3.85 -3.64 8.93
N PHE A 24 -3.33 -4.33 9.94
CA PHE A 24 -3.91 -5.57 10.46
C PHE A 24 -5.29 -5.34 11.09
N LYS A 25 -5.42 -4.36 11.98
CA LYS A 25 -6.68 -4.02 12.65
C LYS A 25 -7.81 -3.70 11.68
N TYR A 26 -7.47 -3.06 10.57
CA TYR A 26 -8.41 -2.68 9.51
C TYR A 26 -8.56 -3.73 8.39
N GLY A 27 -7.99 -4.92 8.56
CA GLY A 27 -8.18 -6.05 7.65
C GLY A 27 -7.55 -5.87 6.26
N VAL A 28 -6.54 -4.99 6.15
CA VAL A 28 -5.77 -4.80 4.92
C VAL A 28 -4.69 -5.87 4.78
N VAL A 29 -4.07 -6.24 5.89
CA VAL A 29 -3.10 -7.33 6.01
C VAL A 29 -3.58 -8.32 7.07
N ASP A 30 -3.07 -9.54 7.04
CA ASP A 30 -3.33 -10.60 8.02
C ASP A 30 -2.02 -11.19 8.55
N GLY A 31 -1.79 -12.49 8.40
CA GLY A 31 -0.48 -13.12 8.62
C GLY A 31 0.53 -12.79 7.52
N PHE A 32 0.07 -12.18 6.44
CA PHE A 32 0.81 -11.81 5.24
C PHE A 32 0.54 -10.35 4.87
N GLY A 33 1.32 -9.85 3.90
CA GLY A 33 1.37 -8.42 3.55
C GLY A 33 2.41 -7.69 4.36
N HIS A 34 2.81 -6.52 3.89
CA HIS A 34 3.88 -5.73 4.50
C HIS A 34 3.81 -4.26 4.08
N VAL A 35 4.43 -3.42 4.90
CA VAL A 35 4.54 -1.98 4.66
C VAL A 35 5.98 -1.53 4.85
N SER A 36 6.45 -0.64 3.98
CA SER A 36 7.79 -0.04 4.04
C SER A 36 7.72 1.47 4.11
N LEU A 37 8.83 2.05 4.57
CA LEU A 37 9.01 3.49 4.71
C LEU A 37 10.41 3.87 4.22
N ARG A 38 10.50 4.81 3.26
CA ARG A 38 11.77 5.37 2.80
C ARG A 38 12.50 6.06 3.95
N CYS A 39 13.80 5.85 4.07
CA CYS A 39 14.62 6.49 5.10
C CYS A 39 14.76 7.98 4.80
N GLN A 40 14.59 8.82 5.83
CA GLN A 40 14.71 10.27 5.68
C GLN A 40 16.18 10.72 5.63
N ASP A 41 17.05 10.04 6.37
CA ASP A 41 18.50 10.29 6.41
C ASP A 41 19.22 9.82 5.17
N ASN A 42 18.67 8.84 4.45
CA ASN A 42 19.19 8.35 3.19
C ASN A 42 18.07 7.86 2.27
N PRO A 43 17.63 8.65 1.26
CA PRO A 43 16.52 8.29 0.37
C PRO A 43 16.80 7.08 -0.53
N GLU A 44 18.06 6.64 -0.65
CA GLU A 44 18.46 5.40 -1.33
C GLU A 44 18.25 4.15 -0.46
N GLN A 45 17.60 4.30 0.70
CA GLN A 45 17.33 3.22 1.64
C GLN A 45 15.88 3.29 2.14
N PHE A 46 15.37 2.14 2.61
CA PHE A 46 14.03 2.06 3.22
C PHE A 46 13.99 1.08 4.39
N TRP A 47 13.05 1.32 5.29
CA TRP A 47 12.73 0.44 6.40
C TRP A 47 11.65 -0.57 5.99
N LEU A 48 11.88 -1.85 6.30
CA LEU A 48 10.91 -2.93 6.14
C LEU A 48 11.11 -3.94 7.28
N ALA A 49 10.05 -4.60 7.74
CA ALA A 49 10.19 -5.64 8.74
C ALA A 49 10.87 -6.90 8.17
N ARG A 50 11.55 -7.68 9.02
CA ARG A 50 11.91 -9.07 8.68
C ARG A 50 10.66 -9.90 8.37
N ASN A 51 10.82 -11.09 7.82
CA ASN A 51 9.72 -11.99 7.53
C ASN A 51 9.01 -12.46 8.81
N CYS A 52 8.02 -11.69 9.24
CA CYS A 52 7.08 -12.04 10.31
C CYS A 52 5.70 -11.44 10.04
N ALA A 53 4.68 -11.97 10.73
CA ALA A 53 3.31 -11.45 10.56
C ALA A 53 3.22 -9.97 11.02
N PRO A 54 2.55 -9.09 10.25
CA PRO A 54 2.49 -7.65 10.52
C PRO A 54 2.13 -7.27 11.97
N PRO A 55 1.12 -7.87 12.63
CA PRO A 55 0.78 -7.51 14.00
C PRO A 55 1.82 -7.91 15.05
N LEU A 56 2.75 -8.80 14.70
CA LEU A 56 3.81 -9.30 15.58
C LEU A 56 5.14 -8.55 15.42
N VAL A 57 5.21 -7.61 14.48
CA VAL A 57 6.43 -6.81 14.24
C VAL A 57 6.78 -6.01 15.48
N GLY A 58 8.00 -6.19 15.99
CA GLY A 58 8.64 -5.37 17.01
C GLY A 58 9.62 -4.35 16.42
N ILE A 59 10.14 -3.46 17.24
CA ILE A 59 11.08 -2.43 16.77
C ILE A 59 12.39 -3.06 16.25
N ASP A 60 12.84 -4.14 16.88
CA ASP A 60 14.07 -4.87 16.51
C ASP A 60 13.89 -5.71 15.25
N ASP A 61 12.65 -5.86 14.77
CA ASP A 61 12.34 -6.56 13.52
C ASP A 61 12.42 -5.64 12.29
N ILE A 62 12.53 -4.31 12.49
CA ILE A 62 12.61 -3.34 11.40
C ILE A 62 14.05 -3.25 10.89
N ILE A 63 14.23 -3.61 9.63
CA ILE A 63 15.52 -3.73 8.97
C ILE A 63 15.64 -2.65 7.89
N ARG A 64 16.83 -2.10 7.73
CA ARG A 64 17.16 -1.15 6.67
C ARG A 64 17.60 -1.92 5.41
N HIS A 65 16.99 -1.59 4.28
CA HIS A 65 17.30 -2.15 2.96
C HIS A 65 17.77 -1.04 2.02
N ASP A 66 18.59 -1.42 1.05
CA ASP A 66 18.91 -0.58 -0.10
C ASP A 66 17.85 -0.71 -1.21
N LEU A 67 18.01 0.06 -2.29
CA LEU A 67 17.06 0.03 -3.41
C LEU A 67 17.22 -1.21 -4.32
N ASP A 68 18.19 -2.07 -4.08
CA ASP A 68 18.29 -3.39 -4.71
C ASP A 68 17.54 -4.47 -3.91
N GLY A 69 17.00 -4.08 -2.72
CA GLY A 69 16.25 -4.96 -1.84
C GLY A 69 17.14 -5.78 -0.90
N GLU A 70 18.43 -5.48 -0.84
CA GLU A 70 19.36 -6.13 0.06
C GLU A 70 19.49 -5.36 1.39
N THR A 71 19.85 -6.04 2.46
CA THR A 71 20.01 -5.41 3.77
C THR A 71 21.28 -4.58 3.83
N VAL A 72 21.21 -3.37 4.42
CA VAL A 72 22.36 -2.48 4.59
C VAL A 72 23.32 -3.01 5.64
N GLU A 73 22.78 -3.68 6.64
CA GLU A 73 23.53 -4.30 7.74
C GLU A 73 23.50 -5.82 7.60
N ASP A 74 24.51 -6.50 8.11
CA ASP A 74 24.50 -7.97 8.17
C ASP A 74 23.49 -8.41 9.25
N VAL A 75 22.42 -9.08 8.83
CA VAL A 75 21.35 -9.52 9.71
C VAL A 75 21.11 -11.01 9.58
N ASP A 76 21.07 -11.71 10.70
CA ASP A 76 20.71 -13.15 10.75
C ASP A 76 19.18 -13.31 10.88
N HIS A 77 18.44 -12.73 9.91
CA HIS A 77 16.99 -12.79 9.87
C HIS A 77 16.48 -13.23 8.50
N ARG A 78 15.40 -14.02 8.51
CA ARG A 78 14.69 -14.32 7.27
C ARG A 78 13.98 -13.08 6.77
N LEU A 79 14.21 -12.69 5.51
CA LEU A 79 13.62 -11.53 4.87
C LEU A 79 12.32 -11.91 4.12
N TYR A 80 11.43 -10.92 3.89
CA TYR A 80 10.32 -11.10 2.97
C TYR A 80 10.84 -11.44 1.57
N LEU A 81 10.23 -12.44 0.94
CA LEU A 81 10.54 -12.80 -0.46
C LEU A 81 10.23 -11.63 -1.41
N GLU A 82 9.16 -10.89 -1.13
CA GLU A 82 8.64 -9.82 -1.98
C GLU A 82 9.14 -8.41 -1.58
N ARG A 83 10.26 -8.32 -0.85
CA ARG A 83 10.91 -7.04 -0.52
C ARG A 83 11.27 -6.21 -1.77
N PHE A 84 11.43 -6.88 -2.90
CA PHE A 84 11.73 -6.25 -4.19
C PHE A 84 10.60 -5.35 -4.69
N ILE A 85 9.33 -5.62 -4.33
CA ILE A 85 8.20 -4.72 -4.61
C ILE A 85 8.48 -3.31 -4.09
N HIS A 86 9.01 -3.21 -2.86
CA HIS A 86 9.33 -1.94 -2.22
C HIS A 86 10.54 -1.28 -2.85
N ALA A 87 11.61 -2.04 -3.06
CA ALA A 87 12.83 -1.54 -3.69
C ALA A 87 12.55 -0.92 -5.06
N ALA A 88 11.90 -1.66 -5.97
CA ALA A 88 11.57 -1.17 -7.30
C ALA A 88 10.59 0.04 -7.27
N ALA A 89 9.66 0.06 -6.33
CA ALA A 89 8.77 1.20 -6.13
C ALA A 89 9.55 2.47 -5.80
N PHE A 90 10.49 2.39 -4.85
CA PHE A 90 11.32 3.52 -4.45
C PHE A 90 12.34 3.92 -5.52
N GLN A 91 12.89 2.99 -6.29
CA GLN A 91 13.71 3.32 -7.46
C GLN A 91 12.92 4.09 -8.52
N ARG A 92 11.67 3.69 -8.77
CA ARG A 92 10.85 4.24 -9.86
C ARG A 92 10.20 5.57 -9.53
N ARG A 93 9.91 5.84 -8.26
CA ARG A 93 9.12 6.97 -7.77
C ARG A 93 9.82 7.66 -6.61
N GLU A 94 10.56 8.72 -6.90
CA GLU A 94 11.23 9.54 -5.86
C GLU A 94 10.25 10.32 -4.98
N ASP A 95 9.02 10.56 -5.48
CA ASP A 95 7.99 11.32 -4.78
C ASP A 95 7.22 10.52 -3.73
N ILE A 96 7.44 9.20 -3.64
CA ILE A 96 6.78 8.36 -2.63
C ILE A 96 7.70 8.08 -1.43
N CYS A 97 7.09 8.02 -0.24
CA CYS A 97 7.80 7.70 1.00
C CYS A 97 7.38 6.36 1.60
N ALA A 98 6.22 5.81 1.22
CA ALA A 98 5.75 4.55 1.78
C ALA A 98 5.06 3.68 0.73
N VAL A 99 5.19 2.35 0.92
CA VAL A 99 4.59 1.33 0.06
C VAL A 99 3.90 0.31 0.95
N VAL A 100 2.64 0.00 0.63
CA VAL A 100 1.86 -1.10 1.24
C VAL A 100 1.64 -2.16 0.17
N HIS A 101 1.98 -3.40 0.49
CA HIS A 101 1.57 -4.58 -0.27
C HIS A 101 0.59 -5.39 0.58
N SER A 102 -0.55 -5.77 0.01
CA SER A 102 -1.62 -6.45 0.74
C SER A 102 -2.28 -7.53 -0.11
N HIS A 103 -2.84 -8.53 0.58
CA HIS A 103 -3.65 -9.62 0.01
C HIS A 103 -5.14 -9.45 0.35
N SER A 104 -5.61 -8.22 0.56
CA SER A 104 -6.99 -7.98 0.99
C SER A 104 -8.01 -8.55 -0.01
N CYS A 105 -9.00 -9.27 0.51
CA CYS A 105 -9.86 -10.16 -0.28
C CYS A 105 -10.67 -9.44 -1.35
N SER A 106 -11.17 -8.23 -1.06
CA SER A 106 -11.97 -7.49 -2.04
C SER A 106 -11.10 -6.98 -3.18
N MET A 107 -9.84 -6.60 -2.91
CA MET A 107 -8.88 -6.20 -3.94
C MET A 107 -8.52 -7.39 -4.83
N VAL A 108 -8.31 -8.58 -4.25
CA VAL A 108 -8.09 -9.84 -5.01
C VAL A 108 -9.28 -10.13 -5.92
N ALA A 109 -10.51 -9.99 -5.43
CA ALA A 109 -11.71 -10.23 -6.24
C ALA A 109 -11.75 -9.34 -7.50
N PHE A 110 -11.41 -8.06 -7.37
CA PHE A 110 -11.32 -7.16 -8.53
C PHE A 110 -10.12 -7.46 -9.43
N SER A 111 -9.02 -7.98 -8.89
CA SER A 111 -7.84 -8.31 -9.68
C SER A 111 -8.06 -9.43 -10.69
N VAL A 112 -8.97 -10.34 -10.41
CA VAL A 112 -9.32 -11.48 -11.29
C VAL A 112 -10.58 -11.26 -12.11
N SER A 113 -11.34 -10.18 -11.84
CA SER A 113 -12.59 -9.91 -12.54
C SER A 113 -12.33 -9.41 -13.97
N LYS A 114 -12.90 -10.10 -14.97
CA LYS A 114 -12.86 -9.68 -16.36
C LYS A 114 -13.99 -8.70 -16.74
N VAL A 115 -14.99 -8.59 -15.89
CA VAL A 115 -16.21 -7.81 -16.17
C VAL A 115 -16.24 -6.52 -15.35
N GLN A 116 -16.00 -6.62 -14.04
CA GLN A 116 -16.12 -5.49 -13.14
C GLN A 116 -14.73 -4.93 -12.78
N LYS A 117 -14.50 -3.66 -13.13
CA LYS A 117 -13.27 -2.95 -12.76
C LYS A 117 -13.41 -2.31 -11.38
N LEU A 118 -12.29 -2.22 -10.66
CA LEU A 118 -12.22 -1.40 -9.45
C LEU A 118 -12.30 0.08 -9.82
N VAL A 119 -13.36 0.75 -9.37
CA VAL A 119 -13.60 2.17 -9.57
C VAL A 119 -14.02 2.83 -8.25
N PRO A 120 -13.77 4.12 -8.03
CA PRO A 120 -14.24 4.80 -6.84
C PRO A 120 -15.76 5.00 -6.88
N VAL A 121 -16.43 4.53 -5.83
CA VAL A 121 -17.86 4.74 -5.60
C VAL A 121 -18.11 5.54 -4.32
N TRP A 122 -17.07 5.86 -3.59
CA TRP A 122 -17.11 6.59 -2.34
C TRP A 122 -16.12 7.77 -2.36
N HIS A 123 -16.53 8.93 -1.84
CA HIS A 123 -15.70 10.15 -1.85
C HIS A 123 -14.35 10.00 -1.12
N MET A 124 -14.25 9.07 -0.17
CA MET A 124 -12.98 8.77 0.53
C MET A 124 -11.96 8.04 -0.36
N ALA A 125 -12.39 7.49 -1.48
CA ALA A 125 -11.54 6.69 -2.39
C ALA A 125 -11.29 7.37 -3.75
N GLY A 126 -11.48 8.69 -3.86
CA GLY A 126 -11.24 9.44 -5.10
C GLY A 126 -9.82 9.28 -5.66
N PHE A 127 -8.83 8.97 -4.81
CA PHE A 127 -7.44 8.71 -5.20
C PHE A 127 -7.28 7.49 -6.13
N LEU A 128 -8.22 6.55 -6.15
CA LEU A 128 -8.22 5.42 -7.09
C LEU A 128 -8.32 5.88 -8.55
N GLY A 129 -8.93 7.06 -8.80
CA GLY A 129 -9.18 7.50 -10.16
C GLY A 129 -10.09 6.53 -10.92
N ARG A 130 -10.07 6.63 -12.24
CA ARG A 130 -10.94 5.82 -13.11
C ARG A 130 -10.24 4.64 -13.79
N ASN A 131 -8.95 4.44 -13.54
CA ASN A 131 -8.15 3.46 -14.28
C ASN A 131 -7.10 2.80 -13.37
N VAL A 132 -7.58 2.09 -12.34
CA VAL A 132 -6.70 1.22 -11.55
C VAL A 132 -6.19 0.10 -12.46
N LYS A 133 -4.87 0.00 -12.60
CA LYS A 133 -4.22 -1.00 -13.44
C LYS A 133 -4.17 -2.35 -12.74
N ILE A 134 -4.17 -3.41 -13.53
CA ILE A 134 -3.94 -4.78 -13.06
C ILE A 134 -2.61 -5.23 -13.64
N PHE A 135 -1.68 -5.58 -12.79
CA PHE A 135 -0.46 -6.27 -13.16
C PHE A 135 -0.73 -7.77 -13.19
N ASP A 136 -0.44 -8.39 -14.30
CA ASP A 136 -0.52 -9.84 -14.48
C ASP A 136 0.87 -10.41 -14.74
N THR A 137 1.37 -11.23 -13.84
CA THR A 137 2.66 -11.91 -14.01
C THR A 137 2.67 -12.85 -15.20
N GLU A 138 1.54 -13.50 -15.51
CA GLU A 138 1.42 -14.40 -16.66
C GLU A 138 1.71 -13.70 -17.98
N ASP A 139 1.25 -12.46 -18.15
CA ASP A 139 1.42 -11.68 -19.38
C ASP A 139 2.90 -11.44 -19.74
N LYS A 140 3.78 -11.37 -18.73
CA LYS A 140 5.20 -11.04 -18.92
C LYS A 140 6.13 -12.23 -18.70
N PHE A 141 5.77 -13.15 -17.80
CA PHE A 141 6.65 -14.20 -17.30
C PHE A 141 6.13 -15.62 -17.57
N GLY A 142 5.00 -15.74 -18.27
CA GLY A 142 4.42 -17.02 -18.67
C GLY A 142 3.49 -17.62 -17.62
N SER A 143 2.76 -18.67 -18.04
CA SER A 143 1.66 -19.27 -17.26
C SER A 143 2.11 -20.14 -16.07
N GLU A 144 3.39 -20.48 -15.98
CA GLU A 144 3.95 -21.28 -14.88
C GLU A 144 4.53 -20.40 -13.76
N THR A 145 3.96 -19.23 -13.54
CA THR A 145 4.34 -18.32 -12.45
C THR A 145 3.68 -18.72 -11.14
N ASP A 146 4.39 -18.56 -10.04
CA ASP A 146 3.87 -18.67 -8.67
C ASP A 146 3.15 -17.41 -8.18
N LEU A 147 3.01 -16.40 -9.05
CA LEU A 147 2.45 -15.06 -8.81
C LEU A 147 3.30 -14.18 -7.86
N LEU A 148 4.36 -14.68 -7.26
CA LEU A 148 5.21 -13.92 -6.33
C LEU A 148 6.19 -13.00 -7.07
N ILE A 149 6.48 -11.86 -6.46
CA ILE A 149 7.43 -10.87 -6.97
C ILE A 149 8.75 -11.00 -6.19
N THR A 150 9.55 -11.98 -6.56
CA THR A 150 10.72 -12.42 -5.81
C THR A 150 12.06 -11.91 -6.34
N ASP A 151 12.05 -11.05 -7.34
CA ASP A 151 13.24 -10.47 -7.96
C ASP A 151 12.96 -9.06 -8.51
N MET A 152 14.03 -8.33 -8.83
CA MET A 152 13.95 -6.96 -9.34
C MET A 152 13.35 -6.85 -10.74
N GLU A 153 13.42 -7.89 -11.57
CA GLU A 153 12.85 -7.88 -12.92
C GLU A 153 11.32 -7.85 -12.84
N LYS A 154 10.71 -8.75 -12.05
CA LYS A 154 9.27 -8.77 -11.80
C LYS A 154 8.80 -7.50 -11.07
N ALA A 155 9.57 -7.06 -10.07
CA ALA A 155 9.23 -5.88 -9.28
C ALA A 155 9.27 -4.58 -10.12
N SER A 156 10.25 -4.43 -11.01
CA SER A 156 10.32 -3.30 -11.95
C SER A 156 9.15 -3.31 -12.91
N ALA A 157 8.75 -4.48 -13.40
CA ALA A 157 7.58 -4.62 -14.26
C ALA A 157 6.26 -4.23 -13.56
N LEU A 158 6.12 -4.55 -12.26
CA LEU A 158 5.01 -4.08 -11.43
C LEU A 158 5.08 -2.56 -11.21
N ALA A 159 6.26 -2.02 -10.88
CA ALA A 159 6.46 -0.60 -10.65
C ALA A 159 6.13 0.24 -11.90
N ASP A 160 6.37 -0.28 -13.12
CA ASP A 160 5.96 0.35 -14.38
C ASP A 160 4.44 0.55 -14.49
N CYS A 161 3.64 -0.31 -13.87
CA CYS A 161 2.19 -0.12 -13.78
C CYS A 161 1.80 1.06 -12.90
N LEU A 162 2.69 1.48 -11.98
CA LEU A 162 2.44 2.50 -10.95
C LEU A 162 3.12 3.85 -11.24
N VAL A 163 3.69 4.04 -12.45
CA VAL A 163 4.31 5.32 -12.84
C VAL A 163 3.33 6.49 -12.74
N ASP A 164 2.10 6.30 -13.22
CA ASP A 164 1.03 7.33 -13.26
C ASP A 164 -0.12 7.00 -12.31
N SER A 165 0.08 6.07 -11.37
CA SER A 165 -0.94 5.62 -10.42
C SER A 165 -0.32 5.36 -9.06
N ASP A 166 -1.11 5.50 -8.01
CA ASP A 166 -0.67 5.19 -6.65
C ASP A 166 -1.26 3.85 -6.16
N VAL A 167 -2.05 3.15 -6.99
CA VAL A 167 -2.65 1.84 -6.69
C VAL A 167 -2.61 0.95 -7.93
N ALA A 168 -2.10 -0.27 -7.81
CA ALA A 168 -2.24 -1.32 -8.79
C ALA A 168 -2.74 -2.61 -8.12
N LEU A 169 -3.62 -3.32 -8.82
CA LEU A 169 -3.99 -4.68 -8.47
C LEU A 169 -2.95 -5.64 -9.05
N MET A 170 -2.74 -6.75 -8.37
CA MET A 170 -1.92 -7.88 -8.83
C MET A 170 -2.86 -9.08 -9.02
N ARG A 171 -2.97 -9.58 -10.26
CA ARG A 171 -3.95 -10.63 -10.59
C ARG A 171 -3.78 -11.87 -9.71
N GLY A 172 -4.87 -12.24 -9.01
CA GLY A 172 -4.92 -13.41 -8.14
C GLY A 172 -4.02 -13.35 -6.93
N HIS A 173 -3.45 -12.18 -6.61
CA HIS A 173 -2.47 -12.02 -5.54
C HIS A 173 -2.92 -10.93 -4.52
N GLY A 174 -3.14 -9.71 -4.98
CA GLY A 174 -3.50 -8.62 -4.06
C GLY A 174 -3.36 -7.24 -4.71
N ALA A 175 -2.74 -6.33 -3.98
CA ALA A 175 -2.52 -4.96 -4.43
C ALA A 175 -1.21 -4.36 -3.89
N THR A 176 -0.67 -3.39 -4.64
CA THR A 176 0.43 -2.53 -4.20
C THR A 176 -0.05 -1.08 -4.21
N ILE A 177 0.19 -0.38 -3.11
CA ILE A 177 -0.33 0.96 -2.85
C ILE A 177 0.82 1.88 -2.42
N TYR A 178 0.90 3.08 -3.02
CA TYR A 178 1.92 4.09 -2.75
C TYR A 178 1.36 5.28 -1.99
N GLY A 179 2.19 5.88 -1.13
CA GLY A 179 1.91 7.14 -0.46
C GLY A 179 3.13 8.06 -0.43
N ARG A 180 2.88 9.37 -0.51
CA ARG A 180 3.91 10.40 -0.31
C ARG A 180 4.30 10.54 1.14
N THR A 181 3.48 9.98 2.03
CA THR A 181 3.74 9.85 3.46
C THR A 181 3.24 8.49 3.93
N LEU A 182 3.75 7.99 5.06
CA LEU A 182 3.28 6.74 5.66
C LEU A 182 1.77 6.79 6.00
N PRO A 183 1.24 7.85 6.65
CA PRO A 183 -0.19 7.98 6.87
C PRO A 183 -1.02 7.96 5.58
N GLU A 184 -0.50 8.52 4.48
CA GLU A 184 -1.19 8.51 3.18
C GLU A 184 -1.26 7.11 2.58
N ALA A 185 -0.16 6.33 2.62
CA ALA A 185 -0.13 4.95 2.14
C ALA A 185 -1.12 4.07 2.92
N VAL A 186 -1.12 4.18 4.25
CA VAL A 186 -2.06 3.46 5.14
C VAL A 186 -3.51 3.87 4.87
N TYR A 187 -3.78 5.17 4.74
CA TYR A 187 -5.10 5.69 4.38
C TYR A 187 -5.59 5.09 3.06
N ARG A 188 -4.77 5.15 2.02
CA ARG A 188 -5.11 4.62 0.71
C ARG A 188 -5.38 3.12 0.75
N ALA A 189 -4.57 2.36 1.48
CA ALA A 189 -4.73 0.92 1.61
C ALA A 189 -6.06 0.55 2.28
N ILE A 190 -6.41 1.19 3.40
CA ILE A 190 -7.67 1.00 4.12
C ILE A 190 -8.86 1.39 3.25
N TYR A 191 -8.84 2.59 2.66
CA TYR A 191 -9.99 3.09 1.91
C TYR A 191 -10.11 2.49 0.51
N ALA A 192 -9.05 1.92 -0.07
CA ALA A 192 -9.14 1.11 -1.29
C ALA A 192 -9.91 -0.19 -1.01
N GLU A 193 -9.57 -0.91 0.06
CA GLU A 193 -10.29 -2.13 0.46
C GLU A 193 -11.74 -1.83 0.81
N LEU A 194 -12.01 -0.81 1.63
CA LEU A 194 -13.39 -0.41 1.96
C LEU A 194 -14.20 -0.01 0.72
N ASN A 195 -13.61 0.73 -0.22
CA ASN A 195 -14.27 1.05 -1.48
C ASN A 195 -14.55 -0.19 -2.33
N ALA A 196 -13.61 -1.16 -2.35
CA ALA A 196 -13.82 -2.43 -3.04
C ALA A 196 -15.00 -3.20 -2.44
N GLN A 197 -15.11 -3.28 -1.12
CA GLN A 197 -16.25 -3.90 -0.42
C GLN A 197 -17.58 -3.19 -0.75
N ILE A 198 -17.60 -1.85 -0.69
CA ILE A 198 -18.77 -1.05 -1.04
C ILE A 198 -19.19 -1.30 -2.50
N LEU A 199 -18.21 -1.35 -3.41
CA LEU A 199 -18.45 -1.59 -4.83
C LEU A 199 -19.04 -2.99 -5.08
N LEU A 200 -18.52 -4.04 -4.41
CA LEU A 200 -19.06 -5.40 -4.48
C LEU A 200 -20.53 -5.42 -4.00
N ASN A 201 -20.82 -4.78 -2.87
CA ASN A 201 -22.17 -4.69 -2.33
C ASN A 201 -23.10 -3.88 -3.25
N SER A 202 -22.61 -2.77 -3.82
CA SER A 202 -23.38 -1.94 -4.75
C SER A 202 -23.70 -2.69 -6.04
N ALA A 203 -22.76 -3.47 -6.58
CA ALA A 203 -22.99 -4.30 -7.76
C ALA A 203 -24.05 -5.39 -7.50
N ALA A 204 -24.11 -5.94 -6.29
CA ALA A 204 -25.14 -6.89 -5.89
C ALA A 204 -26.55 -6.26 -5.77
N LEU A 205 -26.64 -4.95 -5.50
CA LEU A 205 -27.89 -4.20 -5.46
C LEU A 205 -28.40 -3.82 -6.87
N GLY A 206 -27.58 -3.97 -7.90
CA GLY A 206 -27.91 -3.66 -9.29
C GLY A 206 -26.90 -2.69 -9.93
N THR A 207 -27.42 -1.74 -10.72
CA THR A 207 -26.58 -0.73 -11.35
C THR A 207 -26.11 0.32 -10.34
N PHE A 208 -24.85 0.78 -10.47
CA PHE A 208 -24.27 1.82 -9.62
C PHE A 208 -23.67 2.94 -10.47
N LYS A 209 -23.43 4.08 -9.85
CA LYS A 209 -22.74 5.23 -10.47
C LYS A 209 -21.41 5.44 -9.78
N ALA A 210 -20.30 5.23 -10.49
CA ALA A 210 -18.96 5.56 -10.03
C ALA A 210 -18.74 7.09 -10.02
N LEU A 211 -17.81 7.56 -9.19
CA LEU A 211 -17.38 8.97 -9.20
C LEU A 211 -16.86 9.37 -10.58
N SER A 212 -17.19 10.56 -11.02
CA SER A 212 -16.61 11.17 -12.22
C SER A 212 -15.15 11.56 -11.97
N VAL A 213 -14.39 11.82 -13.05
CA VAL A 213 -13.00 12.30 -12.93
C VAL A 213 -12.93 13.60 -12.12
N GLY A 214 -13.90 14.51 -12.32
CA GLY A 214 -13.98 15.77 -11.57
C GLY A 214 -14.24 15.56 -10.08
N GLU A 215 -15.17 14.64 -9.73
CA GLU A 215 -15.45 14.29 -8.34
C GLU A 215 -14.23 13.61 -7.68
N CYS A 216 -13.52 12.72 -8.38
CA CYS A 216 -12.28 12.12 -7.89
C CYS A 216 -11.24 13.20 -7.53
N LYS A 217 -10.98 14.14 -8.45
CA LYS A 217 -10.04 15.23 -8.22
C LYS A 217 -10.45 16.11 -7.04
N ALA A 218 -11.69 16.57 -7.02
CA ALA A 218 -12.20 17.46 -5.97
C ALA A 218 -12.18 16.78 -4.58
N THR A 219 -12.48 15.50 -4.51
CA THR A 219 -12.45 14.76 -3.25
C THR A 219 -11.02 14.55 -2.75
N VAL A 220 -10.05 14.25 -3.62
CA VAL A 220 -8.63 14.15 -3.24
C VAL A 220 -8.14 15.47 -2.66
N GLU A 221 -8.39 16.60 -3.34
CA GLU A 221 -8.00 17.94 -2.86
C GLU A 221 -8.59 18.27 -1.47
N ARG A 222 -9.82 17.83 -1.22
CA ARG A 222 -10.53 18.10 0.04
C ARG A 222 -10.13 17.16 1.18
N ILE A 223 -9.86 15.89 0.87
CA ILE A 223 -9.61 14.83 1.89
C ILE A 223 -8.13 14.74 2.25
N SER A 224 -7.20 14.93 1.31
CA SER A 224 -5.77 14.79 1.60
C SER A 224 -5.31 15.58 2.84
N PRO A 225 -5.73 16.86 3.06
CA PRO A 225 -5.36 17.57 4.27
C PRO A 225 -5.96 17.01 5.58
N GLN A 226 -6.92 16.09 5.48
CA GLN A 226 -7.64 15.49 6.62
C GLN A 226 -7.08 14.11 7.02
N ILE A 227 -6.14 13.54 6.26
CA ILE A 227 -5.58 12.20 6.52
C ILE A 227 -4.99 12.09 7.93
N GLY A 228 -4.34 13.15 8.41
CA GLY A 228 -3.80 13.19 9.77
C GLY A 228 -4.81 12.93 10.87
N ARG A 229 -6.07 13.36 10.69
CA ARG A 229 -7.13 13.08 11.67
C ARG A 229 -7.43 11.58 11.78
N ALA A 230 -7.41 10.88 10.66
CA ALA A 230 -7.62 9.42 10.64
C ALA A 230 -6.42 8.70 11.25
N TRP A 231 -5.20 9.10 10.86
CA TRP A 231 -3.97 8.58 11.42
C TRP A 231 -3.90 8.71 12.94
N ASP A 232 -4.18 9.89 13.49
CA ASP A 232 -4.19 10.13 14.94
C ASP A 232 -5.19 9.25 15.69
N LEU A 233 -6.36 8.95 15.08
CA LEU A 233 -7.33 8.02 15.64
C LEU A 233 -6.76 6.60 15.65
N TRP A 234 -6.29 6.12 14.52
CA TRP A 234 -5.79 4.76 14.35
C TRP A 234 -4.59 4.45 15.26
N VAL A 235 -3.66 5.41 15.39
CA VAL A 235 -2.53 5.29 16.32
C VAL A 235 -3.03 5.08 17.75
N ARG A 236 -3.97 5.92 18.23
CA ARG A 236 -4.54 5.77 19.59
C ARG A 236 -5.28 4.45 19.81
N GLU A 237 -5.85 3.89 18.75
CA GLU A 237 -6.54 2.60 18.83
C GLU A 237 -5.57 1.44 19.00
N VAL A 238 -4.43 1.45 18.27
CA VAL A 238 -3.44 0.36 18.35
C VAL A 238 -2.44 0.52 19.49
N GLU A 239 -2.34 1.70 20.12
CA GLU A 239 -1.57 1.92 21.35
C GLU A 239 -2.31 1.46 22.61
N ARG A 240 -3.63 1.25 22.55
CA ARG A 240 -4.46 0.82 23.67
C ARG A 240 -4.66 -0.69 23.74
N ASP A 241 -4.46 -1.37 22.63
CA ASP A 241 -4.55 -2.84 22.49
C ASP A 241 -3.23 -3.49 22.93
#